data_0452ad223ee157e3bd0b846dc416704a
#
_entry.id   0452ad223ee157e3bd0b846dc416704a
#
_cell.length_a   1.000
_cell.length_b   1.000
_cell.length_c   1.000
_cell.angle_alpha   90.00
_cell.angle_beta   90.00
_cell.angle_gamma   90.00
#
_symmetry.space_group_name_H-M   'P 1'
#
loop_
_entity.id
_entity.type
_entity.pdbx_description
1 polymer ?
#
loop_
_entity_poly.entity_id
_entity_poly.type
_entity_poly.pdbx_seq_one_letter_code
_entity_poly.pdbx_strand_id
1 'polypeptide(L)'
;MKNFFRISFLIALFFGFQFNSNAAEKVEYLKTDWSFKGPFGKFDRAALQRGYQVYQEVCSSCHSMKYLSYRNLVEEGGPEFSVEQAKAIAASFEVKDGPNADGEMFMRPGRLSDKFVMPYENEKAAQAANGGAYPPDMTVLVKARGGGVDYIYSLLQGYEDPPAGVTLDDGVYYNKYMYGNKIKMSNQLSDGLVEYSDGTNASVEQMAKDVTTFLMWTAEPHLETRHKMGFKAIVLSLIHISEPTRQAE
;
A
#
# COMPACT_ATOMS: atom_id res chain seq x y z
N MET A 1 -50.73 -36.61 9.87
CA MET A 1 -49.90 -37.07 8.74
C MET A 1 -49.67 -35.99 7.66
N LYS A 2 -50.63 -35.16 7.28
CA LYS A 2 -50.45 -34.11 6.23
C LYS A 2 -49.41 -33.00 6.56
N ASN A 3 -49.21 -32.66 7.80
CA ASN A 3 -48.27 -31.60 8.20
C ASN A 3 -46.83 -32.10 8.27
N PHE A 4 -46.60 -33.36 8.53
CA PHE A 4 -45.26 -33.96 8.54
C PHE A 4 -44.65 -34.02 7.11
N PHE A 5 -45.46 -34.29 6.12
CA PHE A 5 -45.05 -34.32 4.70
C PHE A 5 -44.69 -32.92 4.16
N ARG A 6 -45.37 -31.85 4.66
CA ARG A 6 -45.07 -30.47 4.25
C ARG A 6 -43.76 -29.95 4.83
N ILE A 7 -43.41 -30.33 6.05
CA ILE A 7 -42.17 -29.94 6.72
C ILE A 7 -41.00 -30.67 6.07
N SER A 8 -41.12 -31.97 5.74
CA SER A 8 -40.06 -32.73 5.04
C SER A 8 -39.79 -32.20 3.62
N PHE A 9 -40.83 -31.71 2.93
CA PHE A 9 -40.66 -31.14 1.59
C PHE A 9 -39.94 -29.75 1.62
N LEU A 10 -40.20 -28.94 2.63
CA LEU A 10 -39.50 -27.67 2.85
C LEU A 10 -38.03 -27.85 3.24
N ILE A 11 -37.72 -28.86 4.04
CA ILE A 11 -36.34 -29.20 4.40
C ILE A 11 -35.56 -29.73 3.19
N ALA A 12 -36.20 -30.54 2.33
CA ALA A 12 -35.56 -31.04 1.10
C ALA A 12 -35.25 -29.93 0.06
N LEU A 13 -36.10 -28.89 0.01
CA LEU A 13 -35.86 -27.71 -0.83
C LEU A 13 -34.71 -26.85 -0.34
N PHE A 14 -34.43 -26.83 0.96
CA PHE A 14 -33.29 -26.06 1.54
C PHE A 14 -31.95 -26.77 1.33
N PHE A 15 -31.91 -28.09 1.25
CA PHE A 15 -30.69 -28.87 1.02
C PHE A 15 -30.34 -29.07 -0.46
N GLY A 16 -31.24 -28.73 -1.39
CA GLY A 16 -31.04 -28.96 -2.85
C GLY A 16 -30.26 -27.87 -3.59
N PHE A 17 -30.02 -26.72 -2.99
CA PHE A 17 -29.21 -25.64 -3.61
C PHE A 17 -27.78 -25.67 -3.10
N GLN A 18 -27.03 -26.67 -3.51
CA GLN A 18 -25.57 -26.60 -3.52
C GLN A 18 -25.18 -25.69 -4.67
N PHE A 19 -25.04 -24.38 -4.40
CA PHE A 19 -24.32 -23.52 -5.33
C PHE A 19 -22.88 -24.01 -5.39
N ASN A 20 -22.50 -24.65 -6.47
CA ASN A 20 -21.09 -24.78 -6.83
C ASN A 20 -20.58 -23.36 -7.09
N SER A 21 -20.22 -22.65 -6.03
CA SER A 21 -19.37 -21.49 -6.17
C SER A 21 -18.02 -22.03 -6.64
N ASN A 22 -17.72 -21.90 -7.93
CA ASN A 22 -16.34 -21.96 -8.41
C ASN A 22 -15.62 -20.83 -7.66
N ALA A 23 -15.03 -21.16 -6.53
CA ALA A 23 -14.10 -20.25 -5.86
C ALA A 23 -13.01 -19.94 -6.89
N ALA A 24 -12.90 -18.69 -7.29
CA ALA A 24 -11.82 -18.25 -8.15
C ALA A 24 -10.51 -18.82 -7.59
N GLU A 25 -9.69 -19.40 -8.47
CA GLU A 25 -8.41 -20.00 -8.08
C GLU A 25 -7.65 -19.00 -7.21
N LYS A 26 -7.32 -19.43 -6.00
CA LYS A 26 -6.69 -18.55 -5.01
C LYS A 26 -5.26 -18.31 -5.46
N VAL A 27 -4.98 -17.13 -5.98
CA VAL A 27 -3.63 -16.72 -6.36
C VAL A 27 -2.72 -16.83 -5.13
N GLU A 28 -1.66 -17.62 -5.22
CA GLU A 28 -0.64 -17.74 -4.19
C GLU A 28 0.42 -16.66 -4.40
N TYR A 29 0.46 -15.67 -3.49
CA TYR A 29 1.41 -14.57 -3.54
C TYR A 29 2.78 -14.99 -3.02
N LEU A 30 3.83 -14.36 -3.56
CA LEU A 30 5.19 -14.47 -3.06
C LEU A 30 5.23 -14.09 -1.57
N LYS A 31 6.04 -14.80 -0.81
CA LYS A 31 6.23 -14.57 0.62
C LYS A 31 7.64 -14.09 0.87
N THR A 32 7.75 -13.09 1.74
CA THR A 32 9.03 -12.60 2.25
C THR A 32 8.89 -12.27 3.73
N ASP A 33 10.02 -12.18 4.41
CA ASP A 33 10.04 -11.77 5.81
C ASP A 33 9.93 -10.23 5.89
N TRP A 34 8.81 -9.80 6.44
CA TRP A 34 8.54 -8.39 6.68
C TRP A 34 8.94 -8.03 8.11
N SER A 35 9.88 -7.10 8.28
CA SER A 35 10.36 -6.66 9.60
C SER A 35 9.26 -6.10 10.52
N PHE A 36 8.21 -5.57 9.94
CA PHE A 36 7.06 -4.97 10.64
C PHE A 36 5.97 -5.97 11.03
N LYS A 37 6.05 -7.25 10.62
CA LYS A 37 5.08 -8.29 11.01
C LYS A 37 5.27 -8.74 12.46
N GLY A 38 4.17 -9.20 13.05
CA GLY A 38 4.13 -9.73 14.43
C GLY A 38 3.95 -8.64 15.50
N PRO A 39 3.77 -9.04 16.77
CA PRO A 39 3.38 -8.13 17.86
C PRO A 39 4.48 -7.13 18.25
N PHE A 40 5.72 -7.38 17.87
CA PHE A 40 6.89 -6.55 18.15
C PHE A 40 7.57 -6.06 16.85
N GLY A 41 6.92 -6.28 15.70
CA GLY A 41 7.46 -5.89 14.41
C GLY A 41 7.68 -4.38 14.33
N LYS A 42 8.76 -3.98 13.63
CA LYS A 42 9.15 -2.59 13.39
C LYS A 42 9.54 -2.43 11.93
N PHE A 43 9.36 -1.24 11.41
CA PHE A 43 9.86 -0.91 10.09
C PHE A 43 11.39 -0.83 10.08
N ASP A 44 12.00 -1.35 9.04
CA ASP A 44 13.40 -1.09 8.72
C ASP A 44 13.52 0.31 8.10
N ARG A 45 14.24 1.22 8.77
CA ARG A 45 14.36 2.63 8.36
C ARG A 45 15.08 2.77 7.03
N ALA A 46 16.13 1.98 6.81
CA ALA A 46 16.84 1.98 5.53
C ALA A 46 15.93 1.51 4.38
N ALA A 47 15.16 0.45 4.59
CA ALA A 47 14.17 0.00 3.62
C ALA A 47 13.08 1.04 3.36
N LEU A 48 12.63 1.80 4.37
CA LEU A 48 11.68 2.90 4.18
C LEU A 48 12.27 4.04 3.35
N GLN A 49 13.53 4.41 3.57
CA GLN A 49 14.20 5.45 2.81
C GLN A 49 14.43 5.03 1.35
N ARG A 50 14.91 3.81 1.12
CA ARG A 50 15.03 3.24 -0.24
C ARG A 50 13.66 3.11 -0.92
N GLY A 51 12.65 2.66 -0.19
CA GLY A 51 11.27 2.56 -0.70
C GLY A 51 10.65 3.90 -1.08
N TYR A 52 10.95 4.96 -0.30
CA TYR A 52 10.61 6.32 -0.67
C TYR A 52 11.30 6.75 -1.96
N GLN A 53 12.59 6.42 -2.12
CA GLN A 53 13.35 6.73 -3.34
C GLN A 53 12.72 6.03 -4.56
N VAL A 54 12.41 4.74 -4.47
CA VAL A 54 11.70 4.02 -5.55
C VAL A 54 10.34 4.67 -5.86
N TYR A 55 9.57 5.03 -4.83
CA TYR A 55 8.31 5.74 -5.05
C TYR A 55 8.54 7.05 -5.81
N GLN A 56 9.49 7.88 -5.36
CA GLN A 56 9.74 9.19 -5.95
C GLN A 56 10.24 9.10 -7.38
N GLU A 57 11.19 8.21 -7.67
CA GLU A 57 11.84 8.13 -8.98
C GLU A 57 11.00 7.36 -10.02
N VAL A 58 10.20 6.39 -9.57
CA VAL A 58 9.49 5.47 -10.49
C VAL A 58 7.97 5.67 -10.44
N CYS A 59 7.38 5.68 -9.24
CA CYS A 59 5.92 5.57 -9.10
C CYS A 59 5.19 6.92 -9.12
N SER A 60 5.83 7.98 -8.61
CA SER A 60 5.21 9.29 -8.37
C SER A 60 4.78 10.01 -9.65
N SER A 61 5.37 9.63 -10.80
CA SER A 61 4.98 10.16 -12.11
C SER A 61 3.53 9.83 -12.52
N CYS A 62 2.98 8.74 -11.98
CA CYS A 62 1.63 8.26 -12.27
C CYS A 62 0.73 8.16 -11.04
N HIS A 63 1.29 7.84 -9.86
CA HIS A 63 0.54 7.55 -8.65
C HIS A 63 0.66 8.65 -7.60
N SER A 64 -0.47 9.13 -7.12
CA SER A 64 -0.53 10.09 -6.01
C SER A 64 -0.36 9.43 -4.64
N MET A 65 0.04 10.24 -3.64
CA MET A 65 -0.02 9.96 -2.21
C MET A 65 -0.66 11.13 -1.46
N LYS A 66 -1.91 11.40 -1.75
CA LYS A 66 -2.64 12.62 -1.35
C LYS A 66 -2.82 12.82 0.16
N TYR A 67 -2.70 11.76 0.96
CA TYR A 67 -2.85 11.89 2.43
C TYR A 67 -1.52 12.13 3.13
N LEU A 68 -0.38 11.99 2.44
CA LEU A 68 0.94 12.20 3.00
C LEU A 68 1.40 13.66 2.83
N SER A 69 2.08 14.18 3.84
CA SER A 69 2.79 15.48 3.79
C SER A 69 4.28 15.24 3.95
N TYR A 70 5.11 16.15 3.45
CA TYR A 70 6.57 16.00 3.55
C TYR A 70 7.07 15.92 4.99
N ARG A 71 6.39 16.55 5.95
CA ARG A 71 6.71 16.44 7.39
C ARG A 71 6.62 15.00 7.92
N ASN A 72 5.77 14.15 7.33
CA ASN A 72 5.64 12.77 7.79
C ASN A 72 6.92 11.96 7.56
N LEU A 73 7.77 12.36 6.61
CA LEU A 73 9.07 11.73 6.36
C LEU A 73 10.06 11.86 7.53
N VAL A 74 9.86 12.81 8.44
CA VAL A 74 10.71 13.08 9.61
C VAL A 74 10.20 12.38 10.88
N GLU A 75 8.94 11.91 10.87
CA GLU A 75 8.28 11.36 12.05
C GLU A 75 8.93 10.07 12.55
N GLU A 76 8.98 9.91 13.89
CA GLU A 76 9.42 8.67 14.52
C GLU A 76 8.55 7.49 14.07
N GLY A 77 9.19 6.40 13.73
CA GLY A 77 8.51 5.21 13.18
C GLY A 77 8.35 5.22 11.67
N GLY A 78 8.69 6.33 11.00
CA GLY A 78 8.71 6.49 9.56
C GLY A 78 10.11 6.35 8.96
N PRO A 79 10.34 6.92 7.77
CA PRO A 79 11.66 6.96 7.14
C PRO A 79 12.74 7.68 7.95
N GLU A 80 12.31 8.56 8.88
CA GLU A 80 13.19 9.29 9.80
C GLU A 80 14.31 10.07 9.09
N PHE A 81 13.98 10.68 7.94
CA PHE A 81 14.90 11.63 7.31
C PHE A 81 15.20 12.80 8.26
N SER A 82 16.37 13.41 8.16
CA SER A 82 16.62 14.64 8.88
C SER A 82 15.65 15.76 8.42
N VAL A 83 15.43 16.75 9.27
CA VAL A 83 14.60 17.91 8.92
C VAL A 83 15.13 18.61 7.67
N GLU A 84 16.45 18.70 7.52
CA GLU A 84 17.13 19.32 6.40
C GLU A 84 16.92 18.52 5.11
N GLN A 85 17.03 17.19 5.16
CA GLN A 85 16.76 16.31 4.03
C GLN A 85 15.30 16.43 3.59
N ALA A 86 14.34 16.35 4.52
CA ALA A 86 12.93 16.46 4.20
C ALA A 86 12.55 17.85 3.65
N LYS A 87 13.20 18.94 4.11
CA LYS A 87 13.06 20.27 3.51
C LYS A 87 13.58 20.31 2.08
N ALA A 88 14.76 19.73 1.84
CA ALA A 88 15.34 19.66 0.50
C ALA A 88 14.45 18.85 -0.45
N ILE A 89 13.93 17.71 0.00
CA ILE A 89 12.95 16.92 -0.74
C ILE A 89 11.70 17.74 -1.06
N ALA A 90 11.10 18.42 -0.08
CA ALA A 90 9.92 19.23 -0.31
C ALA A 90 10.19 20.36 -1.32
N ALA A 91 11.33 21.05 -1.17
CA ALA A 91 11.71 22.18 -2.03
C ALA A 91 12.05 21.79 -3.47
N SER A 92 12.31 20.50 -3.75
CA SER A 92 12.49 20.01 -5.12
C SER A 92 11.20 19.95 -5.95
N PHE A 93 10.06 20.15 -5.30
CA PHE A 93 8.75 20.18 -5.95
C PHE A 93 8.16 21.58 -5.91
N GLU A 94 7.46 21.95 -6.99
CA GLU A 94 6.70 23.19 -7.05
C GLU A 94 5.27 22.96 -6.58
N VAL A 95 4.80 23.83 -5.69
CA VAL A 95 3.46 23.79 -5.11
C VAL A 95 2.73 25.07 -5.47
N LYS A 96 1.49 24.93 -5.96
CA LYS A 96 0.61 26.05 -6.22
C LYS A 96 0.12 26.65 -4.92
N ASP A 97 0.33 27.96 -4.73
CA ASP A 97 -0.04 28.71 -3.54
C ASP A 97 -0.74 30.01 -3.94
N GLY A 98 -1.34 30.70 -2.98
CA GLY A 98 -2.03 31.96 -3.21
C GLY A 98 -3.49 31.93 -2.76
N PRO A 99 -4.26 32.94 -3.11
CA PRO A 99 -3.88 34.07 -3.97
C PRO A 99 -2.92 35.06 -3.29
N ASN A 100 -2.08 35.73 -4.11
CA ASN A 100 -1.27 36.87 -3.66
C ASN A 100 -2.14 38.12 -3.43
N ALA A 101 -1.52 39.27 -3.13
CA ALA A 101 -2.23 40.51 -2.92
C ALA A 101 -3.06 41.00 -4.14
N ASP A 102 -2.67 40.57 -5.33
CA ASP A 102 -3.34 40.89 -6.59
C ASP A 102 -4.42 39.86 -6.99
N GLY A 103 -4.62 38.83 -6.14
CA GLY A 103 -5.62 37.78 -6.39
C GLY A 103 -5.10 36.62 -7.29
N GLU A 104 -3.80 36.56 -7.60
CA GLU A 104 -3.22 35.59 -8.50
C GLU A 104 -2.63 34.39 -7.75
N MET A 105 -2.78 33.22 -8.35
CA MET A 105 -2.09 32.00 -7.89
C MET A 105 -0.66 31.98 -8.40
N PHE A 106 0.27 31.53 -7.56
CA PHE A 106 1.69 31.45 -7.93
C PHE A 106 2.28 30.08 -7.55
N MET A 107 3.42 29.74 -8.16
CA MET A 107 4.18 28.55 -7.84
C MET A 107 5.30 28.91 -6.86
N ARG A 108 5.54 28.05 -5.89
CA ARG A 108 6.66 28.16 -4.96
C ARG A 108 7.26 26.80 -4.65
N PRO A 109 8.52 26.75 -4.18
CA PRO A 109 9.08 25.53 -3.60
C PRO A 109 8.23 24.99 -2.45
N GLY A 110 8.08 23.67 -2.42
CA GLY A 110 7.32 22.99 -1.38
C GLY A 110 7.94 23.15 0.01
N ARG A 111 7.11 23.00 1.03
CA ARG A 111 7.45 23.08 2.46
C ARG A 111 7.07 21.78 3.15
N LEU A 112 7.58 21.55 4.35
CA LEU A 112 7.25 20.35 5.15
C LEU A 112 5.75 20.20 5.42
N SER A 113 5.01 21.30 5.50
CA SER A 113 3.56 21.30 5.70
C SER A 113 2.75 20.89 4.48
N ASP A 114 3.35 20.98 3.31
CA ASP A 114 2.62 20.70 2.08
C ASP A 114 2.40 19.20 1.90
N LYS A 115 1.32 18.87 1.19
CA LYS A 115 1.05 17.52 0.75
C LYS A 115 2.00 17.11 -0.38
N PHE A 116 2.21 15.83 -0.55
CA PHE A 116 2.91 15.32 -1.73
C PHE A 116 2.21 15.82 -2.98
N VAL A 117 3.00 16.32 -3.93
CA VAL A 117 2.49 16.82 -5.21
C VAL A 117 1.86 15.68 -5.98
N MET A 118 0.67 15.92 -6.49
CA MET A 118 -0.05 14.94 -7.31
C MET A 118 0.42 15.06 -8.76
N PRO A 119 0.61 13.92 -9.48
CA PRO A 119 1.06 13.94 -10.87
C PRO A 119 0.03 14.52 -11.83
N TYR A 120 -1.26 14.50 -11.49
CA TYR A 120 -2.35 14.99 -12.32
C TYR A 120 -3.29 15.87 -11.51
N GLU A 121 -3.84 16.91 -12.16
CA GLU A 121 -4.78 17.83 -11.52
C GLU A 121 -6.11 17.16 -11.14
N ASN A 122 -6.54 16.16 -11.91
CA ASN A 122 -7.80 15.45 -11.67
C ASN A 122 -7.79 14.06 -12.34
N GLU A 123 -8.82 13.26 -12.02
CA GLU A 123 -8.97 11.88 -12.53
C GLU A 123 -9.05 11.80 -14.04
N LYS A 124 -9.69 12.76 -14.70
CA LYS A 124 -9.83 12.77 -16.17
C LYS A 124 -8.48 13.00 -16.85
N ALA A 125 -7.66 13.90 -16.31
CA ALA A 125 -6.31 14.12 -16.77
C ALA A 125 -5.44 12.87 -16.59
N ALA A 126 -5.56 12.21 -15.43
CA ALA A 126 -4.88 10.94 -15.14
C ALA A 126 -5.30 9.84 -16.12
N GLN A 127 -6.60 9.67 -16.37
CA GLN A 127 -7.11 8.69 -17.34
C GLN A 127 -6.62 8.96 -18.77
N ALA A 128 -6.66 10.22 -19.20
CA ALA A 128 -6.21 10.61 -20.54
C ALA A 128 -4.71 10.29 -20.75
N ALA A 129 -3.88 10.52 -19.72
CA ALA A 129 -2.45 10.24 -19.78
C ALA A 129 -2.11 8.74 -19.69
N ASN A 130 -3.03 7.90 -19.19
CA ASN A 130 -2.77 6.48 -18.90
C ASN A 130 -3.68 5.54 -19.72
N GLY A 131 -3.99 5.88 -20.96
CA GLY A 131 -4.77 5.01 -21.87
C GLY A 131 -6.16 4.66 -21.33
N GLY A 132 -6.81 5.61 -20.63
CA GLY A 132 -8.12 5.44 -20.00
C GLY A 132 -8.10 4.76 -18.64
N ALA A 133 -6.94 4.32 -18.12
CA ALA A 133 -6.80 3.80 -16.76
C ALA A 133 -6.59 4.95 -15.77
N TYR A 134 -7.14 4.79 -14.56
CA TYR A 134 -6.87 5.69 -13.45
C TYR A 134 -5.88 5.03 -12.49
N PRO A 135 -4.62 5.53 -12.40
CA PRO A 135 -3.67 5.04 -11.42
C PRO A 135 -4.18 5.31 -10.00
N PRO A 136 -4.33 4.27 -9.14
CA PRO A 136 -4.86 4.49 -7.80
C PRO A 136 -3.89 5.30 -6.93
N ASP A 137 -4.45 6.05 -5.97
CA ASP A 137 -3.67 6.66 -4.90
C ASP A 137 -3.01 5.58 -4.03
N MET A 138 -1.72 5.73 -3.76
CA MET A 138 -0.92 4.69 -3.10
C MET A 138 -0.92 4.81 -1.58
N THR A 139 -1.42 5.89 -0.98
CA THR A 139 -1.31 6.14 0.46
C THR A 139 -1.80 4.98 1.32
N VAL A 140 -2.96 4.40 0.97
CA VAL A 140 -3.57 3.28 1.72
C VAL A 140 -3.74 2.01 0.87
N LEU A 141 -3.03 1.94 -0.26
CA LEU A 141 -3.20 0.89 -1.27
C LEU A 141 -3.02 -0.50 -0.70
N VAL A 142 -2.01 -0.70 0.15
CA VAL A 142 -1.73 -2.00 0.80
C VAL A 142 -2.92 -2.51 1.60
N LYS A 143 -3.66 -1.64 2.27
CA LYS A 143 -4.87 -2.01 3.02
C LYS A 143 -6.11 -2.16 2.16
N ALA A 144 -6.13 -1.52 1.01
CA ALA A 144 -7.24 -1.55 0.07
C ALA A 144 -7.20 -2.77 -0.88
N ARG A 145 -6.24 -3.67 -0.73
CA ARG A 145 -6.08 -4.86 -1.58
C ARG A 145 -6.05 -6.14 -0.75
N GLY A 146 -6.80 -7.15 -1.21
CA GLY A 146 -6.68 -8.51 -0.68
C GLY A 146 -5.25 -9.03 -0.87
N GLY A 147 -4.69 -9.65 0.18
CA GLY A 147 -3.28 -10.06 0.20
C GLY A 147 -2.31 -9.00 0.71
N GLY A 148 -2.71 -7.72 0.77
CA GLY A 148 -1.93 -6.65 1.41
C GLY A 148 -0.54 -6.48 0.80
N VAL A 149 0.48 -6.48 1.66
CA VAL A 149 1.90 -6.33 1.25
C VAL A 149 2.35 -7.46 0.32
N ASP A 150 1.93 -8.70 0.59
CA ASP A 150 2.34 -9.85 -0.21
C ASP A 150 1.77 -9.73 -1.64
N TYR A 151 0.57 -9.16 -1.81
CA TYR A 151 0.00 -8.87 -3.12
C TYR A 151 0.78 -7.80 -3.88
N ILE A 152 1.05 -6.64 -3.26
CA ILE A 152 1.79 -5.54 -3.93
C ILE A 152 3.19 -6.00 -4.33
N TYR A 153 3.89 -6.67 -3.42
CA TYR A 153 5.21 -7.24 -3.66
C TYR A 153 5.21 -8.23 -4.83
N SER A 154 4.22 -9.12 -4.88
CA SER A 154 4.07 -10.08 -5.98
C SER A 154 3.72 -9.40 -7.29
N LEU A 155 2.78 -8.44 -7.25
CA LEU A 155 2.32 -7.71 -8.44
C LEU A 155 3.49 -7.04 -9.17
N LEU A 156 4.40 -6.39 -8.44
CA LEU A 156 5.55 -5.71 -9.01
C LEU A 156 6.55 -6.66 -9.69
N GLN A 157 6.52 -7.95 -9.36
CA GLN A 157 7.40 -9.00 -9.89
C GLN A 157 6.68 -9.99 -10.82
N GLY A 158 5.38 -9.82 -11.02
CA GLY A 158 4.53 -10.80 -11.71
C GLY A 158 4.39 -10.60 -13.22
N TYR A 159 5.12 -9.67 -13.81
CA TYR A 159 5.08 -9.43 -15.25
C TYR A 159 5.84 -10.51 -15.99
N GLU A 160 5.15 -11.13 -16.96
CA GLU A 160 5.71 -12.17 -17.82
C GLU A 160 4.96 -12.19 -19.15
N ASP A 161 5.49 -12.92 -20.13
CA ASP A 161 4.81 -13.11 -21.41
C ASP A 161 3.52 -13.91 -21.21
N PRO A 162 2.44 -13.55 -21.91
CA PRO A 162 1.17 -14.24 -21.78
C PRO A 162 1.30 -15.73 -22.22
N PRO A 163 0.68 -16.66 -21.48
CA PRO A 163 0.66 -18.07 -21.88
C PRO A 163 0.02 -18.28 -23.26
N ALA A 164 0.35 -19.39 -23.90
CA ALA A 164 -0.19 -19.76 -25.21
C ALA A 164 -1.74 -19.74 -25.18
N GLY A 165 -2.35 -19.04 -26.15
CA GLY A 165 -3.80 -18.90 -26.26
C GLY A 165 -4.41 -17.70 -25.50
N VAL A 166 -3.62 -16.96 -24.75
CA VAL A 166 -4.07 -15.72 -24.11
C VAL A 166 -3.77 -14.54 -25.04
N THR A 167 -4.81 -13.83 -25.46
CA THR A 167 -4.70 -12.58 -26.22
C THR A 167 -4.89 -11.40 -25.29
N LEU A 168 -4.06 -10.39 -25.46
CA LEU A 168 -4.13 -9.12 -24.73
C LEU A 168 -4.57 -8.02 -25.69
N ASP A 169 -5.37 -7.09 -25.19
CA ASP A 169 -5.69 -5.87 -25.90
C ASP A 169 -4.48 -4.92 -25.91
N ASP A 170 -4.49 -3.94 -26.81
CA ASP A 170 -3.43 -2.93 -26.84
C ASP A 170 -3.35 -2.12 -25.53
N GLY A 171 -2.12 -1.94 -25.02
CA GLY A 171 -1.88 -1.26 -23.74
C GLY A 171 -2.30 -2.09 -22.50
N VAL A 172 -2.52 -3.39 -22.65
CA VAL A 172 -2.77 -4.33 -21.53
C VAL A 172 -1.62 -5.32 -21.43
N TYR A 173 -1.15 -5.57 -20.24
CA TYR A 173 -0.02 -6.45 -19.93
C TYR A 173 -0.47 -7.67 -19.14
N TYR A 174 0.22 -8.79 -19.31
CA TYR A 174 -0.01 -9.96 -18.48
C TYR A 174 0.73 -9.84 -17.16
N ASN A 175 0.04 -10.19 -16.09
CA ASN A 175 0.63 -10.26 -14.75
C ASN A 175 -0.01 -11.42 -13.98
N LYS A 176 0.80 -12.40 -13.60
CA LYS A 176 0.31 -13.65 -12.99
C LYS A 176 -0.35 -13.47 -11.62
N TYR A 177 -0.08 -12.37 -10.93
CA TYR A 177 -0.64 -12.09 -9.61
C TYR A 177 -1.83 -11.12 -9.64
N MET A 178 -2.09 -10.47 -10.77
CA MET A 178 -3.27 -9.64 -10.94
C MET A 178 -4.51 -10.52 -11.11
N TYR A 179 -5.60 -10.15 -10.43
CA TYR A 179 -6.88 -10.82 -10.67
C TYR A 179 -7.28 -10.72 -12.15
N GLY A 180 -7.55 -11.88 -12.78
CA GLY A 180 -7.82 -11.96 -14.21
C GLY A 180 -6.58 -11.83 -15.09
N ASN A 181 -5.37 -11.78 -14.52
CA ASN A 181 -4.07 -11.79 -15.18
C ASN A 181 -3.82 -10.64 -16.17
N LYS A 182 -4.67 -9.61 -16.19
CA LYS A 182 -4.61 -8.47 -17.10
C LYS A 182 -4.51 -7.16 -16.33
N ILE A 183 -3.51 -6.34 -16.66
CA ILE A 183 -3.26 -5.06 -16.01
C ILE A 183 -2.88 -4.00 -17.06
N LYS A 184 -3.35 -2.76 -16.89
CA LYS A 184 -2.98 -1.65 -17.77
C LYS A 184 -1.66 -0.98 -17.41
N MET A 185 -1.17 -1.15 -16.18
CA MET A 185 0.15 -0.69 -15.77
C MET A 185 1.21 -1.56 -16.45
N SER A 186 2.15 -0.96 -17.18
CA SER A 186 3.31 -1.68 -17.73
C SER A 186 4.28 -2.08 -16.61
N ASN A 187 5.21 -2.97 -16.90
CA ASN A 187 6.29 -3.30 -15.97
C ASN A 187 7.14 -2.04 -15.73
N GLN A 188 7.23 -1.61 -14.48
CA GLN A 188 7.91 -0.39 -14.08
C GLN A 188 9.30 -0.64 -13.48
N LEU A 189 9.61 -1.87 -13.09
CA LEU A 189 10.87 -2.20 -12.43
C LEU A 189 11.77 -3.03 -13.35
N SER A 190 13.04 -2.67 -13.38
CA SER A 190 14.14 -3.44 -13.99
C SER A 190 15.36 -3.36 -13.09
N ASP A 191 16.23 -4.36 -13.15
CA ASP A 191 17.43 -4.38 -12.30
C ASP A 191 18.32 -3.15 -12.58
N GLY A 192 18.75 -2.50 -11.50
CA GLY A 192 19.58 -1.31 -11.57
C GLY A 192 18.85 -0.02 -11.97
N LEU A 193 17.53 0.00 -11.97
CA LEU A 193 16.73 1.18 -12.36
C LEU A 193 16.98 2.38 -11.43
N VAL A 194 17.20 2.13 -10.14
CA VAL A 194 17.45 3.14 -9.10
C VAL A 194 18.86 2.92 -8.55
N GLU A 195 19.59 3.99 -8.28
CA GLU A 195 20.89 3.93 -7.63
C GLU A 195 20.74 4.27 -6.14
N TYR A 196 20.82 3.26 -5.28
CA TYR A 196 20.71 3.44 -3.84
C TYR A 196 21.98 4.05 -3.24
N SER A 197 21.83 5.10 -2.45
CA SER A 197 22.95 5.82 -1.83
C SER A 197 23.70 5.00 -0.76
N ASP A 198 23.07 3.94 -0.24
CA ASP A 198 23.68 3.03 0.74
C ASP A 198 24.43 1.85 0.10
N GLY A 199 24.50 1.80 -1.22
CA GLY A 199 25.18 0.75 -1.98
C GLY A 199 24.43 -0.58 -2.05
N THR A 200 23.18 -0.63 -1.59
CA THR A 200 22.33 -1.82 -1.74
C THR A 200 22.07 -2.10 -3.22
N ASN A 201 22.15 -3.36 -3.65
CA ASN A 201 21.85 -3.72 -5.03
C ASN A 201 20.37 -3.53 -5.34
N ALA A 202 20.06 -2.69 -6.33
CA ALA A 202 18.70 -2.38 -6.76
C ALA A 202 18.16 -3.43 -7.74
N SER A 203 18.06 -4.69 -7.30
CA SER A 203 17.34 -5.70 -8.07
C SER A 203 15.84 -5.44 -8.04
N VAL A 204 15.10 -5.98 -9.02
CA VAL A 204 13.61 -5.89 -9.04
C VAL A 204 13.01 -6.38 -7.73
N GLU A 205 13.52 -7.49 -7.19
CA GLU A 205 13.06 -8.04 -5.90
C GLU A 205 13.29 -7.05 -4.74
N GLN A 206 14.50 -6.45 -4.66
CA GLN A 206 14.84 -5.51 -3.59
C GLN A 206 14.00 -4.23 -3.69
N MET A 207 13.88 -3.65 -4.88
CA MET A 207 13.05 -2.46 -5.10
C MET A 207 11.58 -2.71 -4.79
N ALA A 208 11.05 -3.87 -5.21
CA ALA A 208 9.68 -4.26 -4.89
C ALA A 208 9.46 -4.42 -3.37
N LYS A 209 10.43 -4.99 -2.65
CA LYS A 209 10.40 -5.14 -1.19
C LYS A 209 10.45 -3.79 -0.49
N ASP A 210 11.37 -2.93 -0.89
CA ASP A 210 11.57 -1.61 -0.26
C ASP A 210 10.35 -0.70 -0.49
N VAL A 211 9.86 -0.58 -1.74
CA VAL A 211 8.68 0.24 -2.01
C VAL A 211 7.44 -0.31 -1.32
N THR A 212 7.25 -1.63 -1.26
CA THR A 212 6.13 -2.23 -0.53
C THR A 212 6.21 -1.97 0.97
N THR A 213 7.42 -1.98 1.56
CA THR A 213 7.64 -1.61 2.96
C THR A 213 7.26 -0.15 3.19
N PHE A 214 7.65 0.75 2.30
CA PHE A 214 7.26 2.16 2.35
C PHE A 214 5.74 2.33 2.24
N LEU A 215 5.08 1.64 1.31
CA LEU A 215 3.63 1.67 1.15
C LEU A 215 2.87 1.08 2.36
N MET A 216 3.47 0.12 3.06
CA MET A 216 2.88 -0.36 4.31
C MET A 216 2.97 0.70 5.41
N TRP A 217 4.10 1.42 5.50
CA TRP A 217 4.23 2.52 6.44
C TRP A 217 3.23 3.65 6.13
N THR A 218 3.08 4.05 4.87
CA THR A 218 2.11 5.09 4.50
C THR A 218 0.67 4.72 4.88
N ALA A 219 0.32 3.43 4.82
CA ALA A 219 -0.98 2.93 5.20
C ALA A 219 -1.15 2.73 6.73
N GLU A 220 -0.05 2.59 7.47
CA GLU A 220 0.00 2.32 8.91
C GLU A 220 1.15 3.08 9.60
N PRO A 221 1.17 4.43 9.56
CA PRO A 221 2.29 5.20 10.11
C PRO A 221 2.47 5.01 11.62
N HIS A 222 1.41 4.66 12.33
CA HIS A 222 1.42 4.42 13.77
C HIS A 222 1.51 2.95 14.19
N LEU A 223 1.91 2.05 13.28
CA LEU A 223 2.00 0.61 13.56
C LEU A 223 2.84 0.29 14.79
N GLU A 224 4.04 0.85 14.88
CA GLU A 224 4.96 0.60 16.01
C GLU A 224 4.41 1.16 17.34
N THR A 225 3.82 2.35 17.30
CA THR A 225 3.17 2.96 18.47
C THR A 225 2.01 2.11 18.94
N ARG A 226 1.20 1.60 18.00
CA ARG A 226 0.09 0.69 18.30
C ARG A 226 0.58 -0.62 18.93
N HIS A 227 1.68 -1.21 18.44
CA HIS A 227 2.30 -2.40 19.03
C HIS A 227 2.77 -2.11 20.46
N LYS A 228 3.51 -1.02 20.68
CA LYS A 228 3.97 -0.59 22.01
C LYS A 228 2.80 -0.39 22.98
N MET A 229 1.73 0.28 22.53
CA MET A 229 0.53 0.52 23.35
C MET A 229 -0.24 -0.76 23.65
N GLY A 230 -0.40 -1.63 22.66
CA GLY A 230 -1.08 -2.92 22.81
C GLY A 230 -0.39 -3.80 23.86
N PHE A 231 0.95 -3.88 23.80
CA PHE A 231 1.73 -4.61 24.80
C PHE A 231 1.54 -4.04 26.22
N LYS A 232 1.62 -2.69 26.37
CA LYS A 232 1.37 -2.03 27.67
C LYS A 232 -0.05 -2.32 28.18
N ALA A 233 -1.05 -2.29 27.31
CA ALA A 233 -2.43 -2.58 27.68
C ALA A 233 -2.62 -4.04 28.15
N ILE A 234 -1.98 -5.00 27.47
CA ILE A 234 -2.01 -6.42 27.88
C ILE A 234 -1.37 -6.60 29.26
N VAL A 235 -0.17 -6.04 29.47
CA VAL A 235 0.53 -6.11 30.77
C VAL A 235 -0.31 -5.52 31.89
N LEU A 236 -0.86 -4.31 31.68
CA LEU A 236 -1.72 -3.64 32.65
C LEU A 236 -2.98 -4.46 32.96
N SER A 237 -3.61 -5.03 31.93
CA SER A 237 -4.79 -5.89 32.10
C SER A 237 -4.46 -7.15 32.92
N LEU A 238 -3.32 -7.80 32.64
CA LEU A 238 -2.89 -8.99 33.39
C LEU A 238 -2.60 -8.66 34.87
N ILE A 239 -1.92 -7.55 35.15
CA ILE A 239 -1.68 -7.07 36.51
C ILE A 239 -3.01 -6.84 37.23
N HIS A 240 -3.94 -6.15 36.58
CA HIS A 240 -5.26 -5.84 37.16
C HIS A 240 -6.09 -7.08 37.45
N ILE A 241 -6.05 -8.09 36.59
CA ILE A 241 -6.75 -9.37 36.77
C ILE A 241 -6.09 -10.20 37.86
N SER A 242 -4.76 -10.14 38.00
CA SER A 242 -4.00 -10.92 38.99
C SER A 242 -3.97 -10.31 40.38
N GLU A 243 -4.30 -9.03 40.54
CA GLU A 243 -4.44 -8.38 41.84
C GLU A 243 -5.77 -8.80 42.48
N PRO A 244 -5.76 -9.56 43.60
CA PRO A 244 -7.00 -9.83 44.31
C PRO A 244 -7.56 -8.49 44.82
N THR A 245 -8.76 -8.16 44.40
CA THR A 245 -9.53 -7.04 44.94
C THR A 245 -9.58 -7.27 46.47
N ARG A 246 -8.76 -6.57 47.23
CA ARG A 246 -8.98 -6.42 48.67
C ARG A 246 -10.26 -5.59 48.80
N GLN A 247 -11.40 -6.25 48.91
CA GLN A 247 -12.57 -5.58 49.49
C GLN A 247 -12.15 -5.13 50.86
N ALA A 248 -12.11 -3.84 51.09
CA ALA A 248 -12.04 -3.27 52.42
C ALA A 248 -13.29 -3.76 53.19
N GLU A 249 -13.09 -4.61 54.17
CA GLU A 249 -14.07 -4.93 55.18
C GLU A 249 -14.37 -3.68 56.03
#